data_32b6eaaf451bf35eef0fc478e7bdaf65
#
_entry.id   32b6eaaf451bf35eef0fc478e7bdaf65
#
_cell.length_a   1.000
_cell.length_b   1.000
_cell.length_c   1.000
_cell.angle_alpha   90.00
_cell.angle_beta   90.00
_cell.angle_gamma   90.00
#
_symmetry.space_group_name_H-M   'P 1'
#
loop_
_entity.id
_entity.type
_entity.pdbx_description
1 polymer ?
#
loop_
_entity_poly.entity_id
_entity_poly.type
_entity_poly.pdbx_seq_one_letter_code
_entity_poly.pdbx_strand_id
1 'polypeptide(L)'
;MDAVTTVPTPAAEPARTYPPGSPERARLVRRLDELAGQHTEFPMVIGGRRRLGGGPRTEPAQPHHHAAKLGVLGAATPADGQQAVEAALAAGPAWRALSPDDRAAVFLRAADLLAGPWRETLVAATVLGQSKTLHLAEADAACATADAWRGAAHAAGALGAERPRSGPGGWRRADHRPLEGFVCAVSGFDSTAAAARLATVPALLGNTVVWKPAPAQTPAAHFTLRLLEEAGLPPGVVNLVTGDGGAVTGSVLAHPALAGLHFGGPAEVFRRLWRDIGRDVARYRSYPRLVGETRGAGFLVAHPSADPAALRTALIRGAFEYQGQGGAALSRAHLPRGLWRRIADDLLGEVDALPVGDPGDPGAFMGALVDARAFDRTVEALGRAAADPAAELSAGGQYDGAIGWFVRPTVLLDGAGRHGGCPGPVLSVRLYEDGDWTGALERAAAEAAPGGPGGSGGGAVFARDRGAIAEALERLRFAADRLRINGEPSVDRPDPGRDLPRWTSARSIEETFTPPTDYVRPYMAPH
;
A
#
# COMPACT_ATOMS: atom_id res chain seq x y z
N MET A 1 22.44 -31.32 7.05
CA MET A 1 21.15 -32.08 7.11
C MET A 1 20.23 -31.39 6.10
N ASP A 2 19.92 -32.05 5.02
CA ASP A 2 19.15 -31.48 3.92
C ASP A 2 17.66 -31.74 4.17
N ALA A 3 17.09 -31.03 5.17
CA ALA A 3 15.68 -31.09 5.43
C ALA A 3 14.90 -30.45 4.27
N VAL A 4 13.93 -31.14 3.73
CA VAL A 4 12.93 -30.55 2.85
C VAL A 4 11.96 -29.78 3.73
N THR A 5 12.10 -28.47 3.75
CA THR A 5 11.25 -27.59 4.54
C THR A 5 10.08 -27.10 3.72
N THR A 6 8.95 -26.94 4.36
CA THR A 6 7.77 -26.32 3.76
C THR A 6 7.31 -25.20 4.69
N VAL A 7 7.33 -23.97 4.19
CA VAL A 7 6.78 -22.85 4.95
C VAL A 7 5.28 -23.09 5.17
N PRO A 8 4.77 -22.95 6.41
CA PRO A 8 3.36 -23.19 6.71
C PRO A 8 2.42 -22.41 5.81
N THR A 9 1.30 -23.02 5.42
CA THR A 9 0.23 -22.30 4.71
C THR A 9 -0.30 -21.20 5.62
N PRO A 10 -0.31 -19.92 5.19
CA PRO A 10 -0.71 -18.82 6.02
C PRO A 10 -2.22 -18.88 6.33
N ALA A 11 -2.56 -18.72 7.60
CA ALA A 11 -3.92 -18.43 8.03
C ALA A 11 -4.07 -16.92 8.21
N ALA A 12 -5.25 -16.39 7.87
CA ALA A 12 -5.52 -14.98 8.08
C ALA A 12 -5.49 -14.62 9.58
N GLU A 13 -4.83 -13.53 9.91
CA GLU A 13 -4.78 -13.02 11.27
C GLU A 13 -6.17 -12.51 11.69
N PRO A 14 -6.76 -13.03 12.79
CA PRO A 14 -8.07 -12.60 13.24
C PRO A 14 -8.02 -11.16 13.77
N ALA A 15 -8.94 -10.32 13.25
CA ALA A 15 -9.08 -8.95 13.73
C ALA A 15 -9.74 -8.92 15.12
N ARG A 16 -9.19 -8.12 16.03
CA ARG A 16 -9.79 -7.85 17.34
C ARG A 16 -10.88 -6.80 17.21
N THR A 17 -11.98 -7.00 17.91
CA THR A 17 -13.12 -6.08 17.87
C THR A 17 -13.13 -5.07 19.02
N TYR A 18 -12.23 -5.24 20.00
CA TYR A 18 -12.07 -4.35 21.15
C TYR A 18 -13.40 -4.03 21.86
N PRO A 19 -14.20 -5.05 22.29
CA PRO A 19 -15.49 -4.78 22.90
C PRO A 19 -15.35 -4.05 24.24
N PRO A 20 -16.37 -3.29 24.66
CA PRO A 20 -16.36 -2.59 25.93
C PRO A 20 -15.99 -3.51 27.10
N GLY A 21 -15.07 -3.07 27.98
CA GLY A 21 -14.63 -3.83 29.14
C GLY A 21 -13.63 -4.97 28.84
N SER A 22 -13.26 -5.22 27.58
CA SER A 22 -12.27 -6.27 27.26
C SER A 22 -10.85 -5.85 27.68
N PRO A 23 -10.01 -6.81 28.12
CA PRO A 23 -8.60 -6.55 28.41
C PRO A 23 -7.82 -6.01 27.21
N GLU A 24 -8.16 -6.45 25.99
CA GLU A 24 -7.58 -5.99 24.73
C GLU A 24 -7.81 -4.50 24.54
N ARG A 25 -9.06 -4.04 24.73
CA ARG A 25 -9.41 -2.62 24.65
C ARG A 25 -8.66 -1.81 25.69
N ALA A 26 -8.59 -2.29 26.93
CA ALA A 26 -7.86 -1.61 28.00
C ALA A 26 -6.35 -1.48 27.70
N ARG A 27 -5.74 -2.50 27.09
CA ARG A 27 -4.32 -2.44 26.64
C ARG A 27 -4.14 -1.44 25.51
N LEU A 28 -5.03 -1.43 24.52
CA LEU A 28 -4.93 -0.51 23.39
C LEU A 28 -5.11 0.95 23.82
N VAL A 29 -6.12 1.25 24.64
CA VAL A 29 -6.35 2.62 25.19
C VAL A 29 -5.13 3.10 25.95
N ARG A 30 -4.61 2.29 26.88
CA ARG A 30 -3.40 2.63 27.61
C ARG A 30 -2.22 2.90 26.68
N ARG A 31 -2.07 2.10 25.62
CA ARG A 31 -0.98 2.28 24.65
C ARG A 31 -1.14 3.53 23.80
N LEU A 32 -2.37 3.91 23.44
CA LEU A 32 -2.69 5.18 22.80
C LEU A 32 -2.28 6.35 23.70
N ASP A 33 -2.69 6.34 24.98
CA ASP A 33 -2.37 7.38 25.94
C ASP A 33 -0.84 7.51 26.15
N GLU A 34 -0.15 6.38 26.28
CA GLU A 34 1.32 6.35 26.41
C GLU A 34 2.01 7.00 25.22
N LEU A 35 1.64 6.60 23.98
CA LEU A 35 2.28 7.14 22.78
C LEU A 35 1.89 8.59 22.50
N ALA A 36 0.67 8.99 22.83
CA ALA A 36 0.23 10.37 22.71
C ALA A 36 0.93 11.30 23.71
N GLY A 37 1.24 10.80 24.93
CA GLY A 37 1.92 11.55 25.98
C GLY A 37 3.46 11.55 25.89
N GLN A 38 4.04 10.63 25.09
CA GLN A 38 5.49 10.54 24.89
C GLN A 38 5.93 11.43 23.72
N HIS A 39 6.87 12.34 23.97
CA HIS A 39 7.54 13.07 22.87
C HIS A 39 8.68 12.20 22.32
N THR A 40 8.36 11.33 21.36
CA THR A 40 9.28 10.30 20.82
C THR A 40 10.26 10.87 19.81
N GLU A 41 11.55 10.58 19.94
CA GLU A 41 12.47 10.74 18.84
C GLU A 41 12.24 9.64 17.78
N PHE A 42 12.00 10.05 16.53
CA PHE A 42 11.89 9.16 15.39
C PHE A 42 13.19 9.20 14.57
N PRO A 43 14.24 8.48 14.99
CA PRO A 43 15.52 8.52 14.33
C PRO A 43 15.49 7.79 12.99
N MET A 44 16.38 8.18 12.10
CA MET A 44 16.84 7.30 11.05
C MET A 44 17.57 6.10 11.67
N VAL A 45 17.52 4.97 10.97
CA VAL A 45 18.27 3.77 11.34
C VAL A 45 19.11 3.35 10.15
N ILE A 46 20.42 3.56 10.23
CA ILE A 46 21.38 3.29 9.16
C ILE A 46 22.45 2.32 9.69
N GLY A 47 22.52 1.13 9.12
CA GLY A 47 23.44 0.09 9.60
C GLY A 47 23.22 -0.29 11.07
N GLY A 48 21.98 -0.21 11.57
CA GLY A 48 21.60 -0.42 12.96
C GLY A 48 21.88 0.77 13.90
N ARG A 49 22.50 1.85 13.42
CA ARG A 49 22.77 3.07 14.21
C ARG A 49 21.57 4.02 14.12
N ARG A 50 21.12 4.51 15.27
CA ARG A 50 20.00 5.46 15.40
C ARG A 50 20.53 6.88 15.55
N ARG A 51 20.04 7.80 14.72
CA ARG A 51 20.29 9.23 14.83
C ARG A 51 19.23 10.05 14.10
N LEU A 52 19.00 11.25 14.52
CA LEU A 52 18.17 12.17 13.75
C LEU A 52 18.87 12.60 12.45
N GLY A 53 18.12 12.84 11.39
CA GLY A 53 18.63 13.34 10.11
C GLY A 53 19.31 14.68 10.26
N GLY A 54 20.29 14.96 9.38
CA GLY A 54 21.06 16.21 9.41
C GLY A 54 20.32 17.43 8.85
N GLY A 55 19.15 17.24 8.25
CA GLY A 55 18.32 18.31 7.70
C GLY A 55 17.33 18.92 8.70
N PRO A 56 16.35 19.71 8.22
CA PRO A 56 15.37 20.36 9.07
C PRO A 56 14.63 19.39 9.99
N ARG A 57 14.35 19.84 11.20
CA ARG A 57 13.53 19.11 12.15
C ARG A 57 12.07 19.38 11.89
N THR A 58 11.25 18.34 12.01
CA THR A 58 9.80 18.43 11.95
C THR A 58 9.19 17.60 13.08
N GLU A 59 8.01 18.00 13.51
CA GLU A 59 7.28 17.35 14.59
C GLU A 59 6.01 16.73 14.03
N PRO A 60 6.00 15.39 13.78
CA PRO A 60 4.79 14.69 13.42
C PRO A 60 3.69 14.96 14.45
N ALA A 61 2.56 15.44 14.00
CA ALA A 61 1.40 15.72 14.83
C ALA A 61 0.31 14.68 14.61
N GLN A 62 -0.61 14.60 15.56
CA GLN A 62 -1.85 13.85 15.38
C GLN A 62 -2.74 14.63 14.40
N PRO A 63 -3.18 14.04 13.27
CA PRO A 63 -3.99 14.79 12.29
C PRO A 63 -5.34 15.29 12.86
N HIS A 64 -5.91 14.56 13.80
CA HIS A 64 -7.16 14.89 14.49
C HIS A 64 -6.98 15.88 15.65
N HIS A 65 -5.73 16.16 16.03
CA HIS A 65 -5.38 17.17 17.04
C HIS A 65 -3.98 17.72 16.72
N HIS A 66 -3.86 18.55 15.70
CA HIS A 66 -2.57 18.97 15.13
C HIS A 66 -1.67 19.79 16.08
N ALA A 67 -2.19 20.29 17.20
CA ALA A 67 -1.38 20.85 18.29
C ALA A 67 -0.64 19.76 19.08
N ALA A 68 -1.18 18.53 19.15
CA ALA A 68 -0.56 17.41 19.86
C ALA A 68 0.54 16.76 18.99
N LYS A 69 1.78 16.94 19.43
CA LYS A 69 2.96 16.41 18.73
C LYS A 69 3.32 15.03 19.24
N LEU A 70 3.54 14.10 18.34
CA LEU A 70 3.96 12.72 18.66
C LEU A 70 5.46 12.63 18.97
N GLY A 71 6.22 13.63 18.54
CA GLY A 71 7.66 13.63 18.71
C GLY A 71 8.41 14.46 17.68
N VAL A 72 9.68 14.15 17.47
CA VAL A 72 10.55 14.87 16.54
C VAL A 72 11.24 13.91 15.58
N LEU A 73 11.34 14.31 14.32
CA LEU A 73 12.21 13.68 13.32
C LEU A 73 13.12 14.74 12.68
N GLY A 74 14.32 14.33 12.25
CA GLY A 74 15.19 15.14 11.40
C GLY A 74 15.08 14.66 9.96
N ALA A 75 14.90 15.55 9.00
CA ALA A 75 14.90 15.18 7.60
C ALA A 75 16.29 14.64 7.19
N ALA A 76 16.31 13.55 6.42
CA ALA A 76 17.54 13.03 5.85
C ALA A 76 18.12 13.99 4.80
N THR A 77 19.42 14.18 4.85
CA THR A 77 20.19 14.89 3.82
C THR A 77 20.62 13.93 2.70
N PRO A 78 21.10 14.43 1.55
CA PRO A 78 21.73 13.58 0.53
C PRO A 78 22.88 12.72 1.09
N ALA A 79 23.68 13.25 2.02
CA ALA A 79 24.76 12.52 2.67
C ALA A 79 24.23 11.36 3.54
N ASP A 80 23.11 11.54 4.25
CA ASP A 80 22.44 10.48 5.00
C ASP A 80 21.95 9.38 4.06
N GLY A 81 21.43 9.76 2.90
CA GLY A 81 21.01 8.83 1.84
C GLY A 81 22.17 7.97 1.33
N GLN A 82 23.34 8.58 1.08
CA GLN A 82 24.54 7.86 0.66
C GLN A 82 25.03 6.87 1.75
N GLN A 83 25.05 7.30 3.01
CA GLN A 83 25.40 6.40 4.13
C GLN A 83 24.42 5.22 4.25
N ALA A 84 23.12 5.44 4.02
CA ALA A 84 22.12 4.36 4.00
C ALA A 84 22.38 3.35 2.87
N VAL A 85 22.78 3.84 1.69
CA VAL A 85 23.16 2.99 0.56
C VAL A 85 24.44 2.19 0.88
N GLU A 86 25.46 2.83 1.44
CA GLU A 86 26.71 2.16 1.85
C GLU A 86 26.42 1.06 2.88
N ALA A 87 25.59 1.33 3.89
CA ALA A 87 25.19 0.35 4.89
C ALA A 87 24.41 -0.83 4.27
N ALA A 88 23.51 -0.54 3.33
CA ALA A 88 22.77 -1.57 2.59
C ALA A 88 23.69 -2.46 1.77
N LEU A 89 24.64 -1.87 1.04
CA LEU A 89 25.61 -2.62 0.23
C LEU A 89 26.55 -3.46 1.11
N ALA A 90 26.97 -2.95 2.26
CA ALA A 90 27.82 -3.68 3.22
C ALA A 90 27.10 -4.89 3.85
N ALA A 91 25.81 -4.78 4.17
CA ALA A 91 25.02 -5.87 4.74
C ALA A 91 24.64 -6.96 3.71
N GLY A 92 24.60 -6.61 2.42
CA GLY A 92 24.10 -7.47 1.35
C GLY A 92 24.78 -8.85 1.27
N PRO A 93 26.12 -8.99 1.28
CA PRO A 93 26.76 -10.29 1.17
C PRO A 93 26.37 -11.28 2.27
N ALA A 94 26.36 -10.85 3.53
CA ALA A 94 26.00 -11.70 4.66
C ALA A 94 24.52 -12.10 4.63
N TRP A 95 23.62 -11.15 4.31
CA TRP A 95 22.18 -11.41 4.23
C TRP A 95 21.81 -12.40 3.14
N ARG A 96 22.40 -12.26 1.95
CA ARG A 96 22.13 -13.17 0.81
C ARG A 96 22.77 -14.54 0.99
N ALA A 97 23.76 -14.68 1.86
CA ALA A 97 24.37 -15.96 2.18
C ALA A 97 23.49 -16.84 3.08
N LEU A 98 22.53 -16.26 3.80
CA LEU A 98 21.53 -17.03 4.55
C LEU A 98 20.64 -17.84 3.61
N SER A 99 20.20 -19.01 4.09
CA SER A 99 19.22 -19.82 3.37
C SER A 99 17.90 -19.06 3.19
N PRO A 100 17.09 -19.37 2.17
CA PRO A 100 15.73 -18.81 2.06
C PRO A 100 14.89 -19.04 3.32
N ASP A 101 15.05 -20.20 3.98
CA ASP A 101 14.33 -20.56 5.20
C ASP A 101 14.72 -19.70 6.39
N ASP A 102 16.04 -19.44 6.57
CA ASP A 102 16.51 -18.55 7.65
C ASP A 102 16.00 -17.13 7.49
N ARG A 103 15.95 -16.64 6.24
CA ARG A 103 15.36 -15.33 5.96
C ARG A 103 13.85 -15.32 6.20
N ALA A 104 13.13 -16.37 5.77
CA ALA A 104 11.69 -16.51 6.01
C ALA A 104 11.37 -16.57 7.51
N ALA A 105 12.19 -17.25 8.31
CA ALA A 105 12.01 -17.38 9.75
C ALA A 105 11.99 -16.00 10.46
N VAL A 106 12.79 -15.03 10.01
CA VAL A 106 12.75 -13.66 10.56
C VAL A 106 11.37 -13.02 10.37
N PHE A 107 10.80 -13.13 9.18
CA PHE A 107 9.49 -12.50 8.89
C PHE A 107 8.31 -13.26 9.48
N LEU A 108 8.39 -14.60 9.61
CA LEU A 108 7.41 -15.39 10.35
C LEU A 108 7.41 -15.01 11.84
N ARG A 109 8.61 -14.89 12.44
CA ARG A 109 8.73 -14.41 13.83
C ARG A 109 8.23 -12.98 13.99
N ALA A 110 8.49 -12.09 13.01
CA ALA A 110 7.96 -10.74 13.01
C ALA A 110 6.42 -10.74 13.00
N ALA A 111 5.80 -11.62 12.21
CA ALA A 111 4.34 -11.77 12.18
C ALA A 111 3.78 -12.24 13.54
N ASP A 112 4.46 -13.17 14.22
CA ASP A 112 4.04 -13.66 15.54
C ASP A 112 4.23 -12.60 16.63
N LEU A 113 5.31 -11.86 16.61
CA LEU A 113 5.53 -10.71 17.51
C LEU A 113 4.45 -9.64 17.30
N LEU A 114 4.08 -9.38 16.05
CA LEU A 114 3.01 -8.44 15.72
C LEU A 114 1.63 -8.94 16.16
N ALA A 115 1.32 -10.20 15.95
CA ALA A 115 0.07 -10.81 16.42
C ALA A 115 -0.04 -10.82 17.96
N GLY A 116 1.08 -10.73 18.66
CA GLY A 116 1.22 -10.75 20.10
C GLY A 116 1.59 -9.38 20.71
N PRO A 117 2.82 -9.25 21.28
CA PRO A 117 3.20 -8.12 22.14
C PRO A 117 3.31 -6.76 21.43
N TRP A 118 3.48 -6.73 20.11
CA TRP A 118 3.63 -5.52 19.33
C TRP A 118 2.32 -4.97 18.76
N ARG A 119 1.21 -5.73 18.89
CA ARG A 119 -0.07 -5.41 18.25
C ARG A 119 -0.59 -4.04 18.65
N GLU A 120 -0.77 -3.80 19.94
CA GLU A 120 -1.30 -2.54 20.44
C GLU A 120 -0.36 -1.36 20.09
N THR A 121 0.95 -1.58 20.04
CA THR A 121 1.92 -0.54 19.69
C THR A 121 1.77 -0.08 18.25
N LEU A 122 1.69 -1.03 17.32
CA LEU A 122 1.62 -0.68 15.90
C LEU A 122 0.24 -0.14 15.52
N VAL A 123 -0.84 -0.68 16.13
CA VAL A 123 -2.19 -0.15 15.98
C VAL A 123 -2.26 1.29 16.52
N ALA A 124 -1.77 1.56 17.74
CA ALA A 124 -1.78 2.90 18.32
C ALA A 124 -0.96 3.91 17.50
N ALA A 125 0.22 3.54 17.04
CA ALA A 125 1.04 4.41 16.18
C ALA A 125 0.34 4.75 14.86
N THR A 126 -0.46 3.83 14.32
CA THR A 126 -1.25 4.01 13.10
C THR A 126 -2.46 4.90 13.34
N VAL A 127 -3.19 4.72 14.45
CA VAL A 127 -4.29 5.61 14.87
C VAL A 127 -3.79 7.04 15.00
N LEU A 128 -2.75 7.23 15.80
CA LEU A 128 -2.25 8.58 16.15
C LEU A 128 -1.59 9.29 14.97
N GLY A 129 -0.78 8.57 14.17
CA GLY A 129 0.00 9.19 13.08
C GLY A 129 -0.78 9.36 11.78
N GLN A 130 -1.78 8.52 11.53
CA GLN A 130 -2.52 8.49 10.26
C GLN A 130 -4.00 8.84 10.40
N SER A 131 -4.49 9.05 11.62
CA SER A 131 -5.92 9.29 11.90
C SER A 131 -6.84 8.16 11.40
N LYS A 132 -6.38 6.91 11.45
CA LYS A 132 -7.21 5.73 11.21
C LYS A 132 -8.01 5.37 12.44
N THR A 133 -9.28 5.04 12.27
CA THR A 133 -10.08 4.50 13.38
C THR A 133 -9.51 3.18 13.91
N LEU A 134 -9.88 2.80 15.12
CA LEU A 134 -9.37 1.59 15.77
C LEU A 134 -9.54 0.35 14.89
N HIS A 135 -10.73 0.19 14.29
CA HIS A 135 -11.02 -0.95 13.40
C HIS A 135 -10.12 -0.97 12.16
N LEU A 136 -9.95 0.18 11.51
CA LEU A 136 -9.12 0.28 10.29
C LEU A 136 -7.63 0.13 10.60
N ALA A 137 -7.16 0.67 11.74
CA ALA A 137 -5.78 0.49 12.19
C ALA A 137 -5.50 -0.97 12.56
N GLU A 138 -6.44 -1.64 13.21
CA GLU A 138 -6.36 -3.07 13.52
C GLU A 138 -6.27 -3.92 12.24
N ALA A 139 -7.16 -3.67 11.28
CA ALA A 139 -7.19 -4.40 10.02
C ALA A 139 -5.92 -4.20 9.18
N ASP A 140 -5.40 -2.97 9.14
CA ASP A 140 -4.21 -2.60 8.36
C ASP A 140 -2.91 -2.95 9.11
N ALA A 141 -2.68 -2.31 10.27
CA ALA A 141 -1.38 -2.37 10.93
C ALA A 141 -1.08 -3.73 11.57
N ALA A 142 -2.09 -4.40 12.13
CA ALA A 142 -1.91 -5.72 12.75
C ALA A 142 -2.18 -6.85 11.75
N CYS A 143 -3.43 -6.97 11.28
CA CYS A 143 -3.84 -8.13 10.49
C CYS A 143 -3.17 -8.17 9.12
N ALA A 144 -3.33 -7.13 8.30
CA ALA A 144 -2.80 -7.14 6.94
C ALA A 144 -1.26 -7.18 6.90
N THR A 145 -0.58 -6.61 7.90
CA THR A 145 0.90 -6.68 7.99
C THR A 145 1.36 -8.10 8.33
N ALA A 146 0.75 -8.76 9.33
CA ALA A 146 1.08 -10.14 9.68
C ALA A 146 0.79 -11.10 8.52
N ASP A 147 -0.38 -10.95 7.88
CA ASP A 147 -0.77 -11.75 6.71
C ASP A 147 0.18 -11.55 5.52
N ALA A 148 0.63 -10.31 5.29
CA ALA A 148 1.60 -10.01 4.23
C ALA A 148 2.94 -10.71 4.47
N TRP A 149 3.46 -10.74 5.70
CA TRP A 149 4.72 -11.42 6.01
C TRP A 149 4.60 -12.93 5.93
N ARG A 150 3.55 -13.53 6.52
CA ARG A 150 3.28 -14.98 6.42
C ARG A 150 3.07 -15.42 4.98
N GLY A 151 2.23 -14.67 4.23
CA GLY A 151 1.94 -14.96 2.83
C GLY A 151 3.15 -14.81 1.92
N ALA A 152 3.98 -13.78 2.12
CA ALA A 152 5.20 -13.58 1.35
C ALA A 152 6.23 -14.69 1.62
N ALA A 153 6.40 -15.11 2.89
CA ALA A 153 7.28 -16.24 3.24
C ALA A 153 6.83 -17.54 2.57
N HIS A 154 5.53 -17.85 2.61
CA HIS A 154 4.96 -19.03 1.95
C HIS A 154 5.15 -18.97 0.42
N ALA A 155 4.86 -17.84 -0.20
CA ALA A 155 5.00 -17.66 -1.65
C ALA A 155 6.48 -17.70 -2.10
N ALA A 156 7.41 -17.21 -1.27
CA ALA A 156 8.86 -17.33 -1.54
C ALA A 156 9.32 -18.80 -1.54
N GLY A 157 8.78 -19.62 -0.65
CA GLY A 157 9.01 -21.07 -0.66
C GLY A 157 8.52 -21.72 -1.95
N ALA A 158 7.33 -21.35 -2.42
CA ALA A 158 6.78 -21.85 -3.69
C ALA A 158 7.62 -21.44 -4.89
N LEU A 159 8.10 -20.17 -4.94
CA LEU A 159 9.00 -19.69 -5.99
C LEU A 159 10.30 -20.51 -6.03
N GLY A 160 10.89 -20.81 -4.87
CA GLY A 160 12.09 -21.65 -4.75
C GLY A 160 11.87 -23.12 -5.11
N ALA A 161 10.64 -23.61 -5.13
CA ALA A 161 10.29 -24.99 -5.47
C ALA A 161 10.16 -25.24 -6.99
N GLU A 162 10.18 -24.19 -7.82
CA GLU A 162 10.14 -24.33 -9.27
C GLU A 162 11.35 -25.14 -9.78
N ARG A 163 11.08 -26.27 -10.45
CA ARG A 163 12.09 -27.17 -10.96
C ARG A 163 12.08 -27.16 -12.50
N PRO A 164 13.14 -26.68 -13.19
CA PRO A 164 13.24 -26.84 -14.63
C PRO A 164 13.42 -28.34 -14.98
N ARG A 165 12.82 -28.74 -16.09
CA ARG A 165 12.97 -30.13 -16.58
C ARG A 165 14.40 -30.34 -17.08
N SER A 166 15.05 -31.42 -16.59
CA SER A 166 16.34 -31.88 -17.09
C SER A 166 16.14 -32.85 -18.24
N GLY A 167 17.01 -32.77 -19.24
CA GLY A 167 17.08 -33.74 -20.33
C GLY A 167 18.03 -34.91 -19.98
N PRO A 168 18.09 -35.95 -20.85
CA PRO A 168 19.06 -37.03 -20.69
C PRO A 168 20.50 -36.49 -20.72
N GLY A 169 21.36 -37.01 -19.84
CA GLY A 169 22.79 -36.65 -19.78
C GLY A 169 23.11 -35.29 -19.19
N GLY A 170 22.11 -34.61 -18.61
CA GLY A 170 22.32 -33.32 -17.98
C GLY A 170 21.40 -33.05 -16.78
N TRP A 171 21.77 -32.04 -16.00
CA TRP A 171 20.99 -31.56 -14.88
C TRP A 171 20.76 -30.05 -14.99
N ARG A 172 19.47 -29.63 -14.99
CA ARG A 172 19.06 -28.22 -14.99
C ARG A 172 18.54 -27.81 -13.64
N ARG A 173 19.01 -26.65 -13.18
CA ARG A 173 18.61 -26.03 -11.91
C ARG A 173 18.23 -24.58 -12.17
N ALA A 174 17.24 -24.08 -11.45
CA ALA A 174 16.93 -22.65 -11.37
C ALA A 174 17.47 -22.09 -10.06
N ASP A 175 18.06 -20.89 -10.14
CA ASP A 175 18.57 -20.14 -9.01
C ASP A 175 17.93 -18.74 -9.04
N HIS A 176 17.08 -18.45 -8.06
CA HIS A 176 16.42 -17.15 -7.89
C HIS A 176 17.31 -16.24 -7.02
N ARG A 177 18.28 -15.58 -7.65
CA ARG A 177 19.22 -14.69 -6.98
C ARG A 177 18.55 -13.39 -6.54
N PRO A 178 18.94 -12.79 -5.40
CA PRO A 178 18.68 -11.38 -5.12
C PRO A 178 19.20 -10.48 -6.26
N LEU A 179 18.67 -9.30 -6.38
CA LEU A 179 19.16 -8.30 -7.32
C LEU A 179 20.58 -7.86 -6.93
N GLU A 180 21.39 -7.46 -7.91
CA GLU A 180 22.74 -6.96 -7.67
C GLU A 180 22.70 -5.48 -7.29
N GLY A 181 22.85 -5.20 -5.99
CA GLY A 181 22.78 -3.84 -5.44
C GLY A 181 21.80 -3.75 -4.28
N PHE A 182 21.05 -2.65 -4.22
CA PHE A 182 20.04 -2.39 -3.20
C PHE A 182 18.72 -1.95 -3.80
N VAL A 183 17.63 -2.08 -3.04
CA VAL A 183 16.29 -1.61 -3.40
C VAL A 183 15.97 -0.32 -2.63
N CYS A 184 15.49 0.70 -3.32
CA CYS A 184 14.91 1.90 -2.72
C CYS A 184 13.41 1.66 -2.54
N ALA A 185 12.92 1.64 -1.29
CA ALA A 185 11.51 1.55 -0.98
C ALA A 185 10.98 2.92 -0.54
N VAL A 186 10.00 3.46 -1.27
CA VAL A 186 9.35 4.73 -0.93
C VAL A 186 7.88 4.45 -0.66
N SER A 187 7.43 4.63 0.58
CA SER A 187 6.06 4.30 0.96
C SER A 187 5.21 5.55 1.24
N GLY A 188 3.93 5.46 0.87
CA GLY A 188 2.90 6.44 1.20
C GLY A 188 2.54 6.44 2.68
N PHE A 189 1.53 7.24 3.03
CA PHE A 189 1.06 7.34 4.41
C PHE A 189 -0.17 6.47 4.71
N ASP A 190 -0.85 5.99 3.70
CA ASP A 190 -2.21 5.46 3.74
C ASP A 190 -2.34 4.03 4.29
N SER A 191 -1.25 3.26 4.31
CA SER A 191 -1.27 1.88 4.82
C SER A 191 0.05 1.52 5.49
N THR A 192 -0.03 1.09 6.74
CA THR A 192 1.11 0.54 7.51
C THR A 192 1.54 -0.80 6.92
N ALA A 193 0.60 -1.66 6.54
CA ALA A 193 0.89 -2.94 5.89
C ALA A 193 1.59 -2.75 4.54
N ALA A 194 1.10 -1.86 3.69
CA ALA A 194 1.74 -1.58 2.41
C ALA A 194 3.15 -1.00 2.61
N ALA A 195 3.33 -0.06 3.54
CA ALA A 195 4.62 0.53 3.85
C ALA A 195 5.64 -0.52 4.34
N ALA A 196 5.22 -1.40 5.25
CA ALA A 196 6.04 -2.51 5.72
C ALA A 196 6.39 -3.47 4.57
N ARG A 197 5.41 -3.86 3.75
CA ARG A 197 5.59 -4.78 2.62
C ARG A 197 6.56 -4.25 1.57
N LEU A 198 6.48 -2.95 1.23
CA LEU A 198 7.40 -2.33 0.27
C LEU A 198 8.87 -2.51 0.68
N ALA A 199 9.17 -2.45 1.98
CA ALA A 199 10.52 -2.63 2.49
C ALA A 199 10.88 -4.11 2.70
N THR A 200 9.94 -4.93 3.16
CA THR A 200 10.23 -6.29 3.64
C THR A 200 10.19 -7.37 2.57
N VAL A 201 9.35 -7.24 1.54
CA VAL A 201 9.30 -8.25 0.45
C VAL A 201 10.62 -8.35 -0.31
N PRO A 202 11.26 -7.25 -0.73
CA PRO A 202 12.60 -7.35 -1.31
C PRO A 202 13.62 -7.95 -0.33
N ALA A 203 13.54 -7.58 0.96
CA ALA A 203 14.44 -8.07 1.99
C ALA A 203 14.31 -9.59 2.21
N LEU A 204 13.11 -10.13 2.27
CA LEU A 204 12.85 -11.58 2.36
C LEU A 204 13.55 -12.36 1.24
N LEU A 205 13.60 -11.80 0.03
CA LEU A 205 14.23 -12.42 -1.13
C LEU A 205 15.75 -12.17 -1.21
N GLY A 206 16.37 -11.68 -0.11
CA GLY A 206 17.81 -11.53 0.04
C GLY A 206 18.37 -10.19 -0.43
N ASN A 207 17.51 -9.23 -0.81
CA ASN A 207 17.95 -7.87 -1.11
C ASN A 207 18.16 -7.05 0.17
N THR A 208 18.89 -5.95 0.07
CA THR A 208 18.96 -4.92 1.10
C THR A 208 18.19 -3.68 0.66
N VAL A 209 17.67 -2.92 1.63
CA VAL A 209 16.69 -1.89 1.36
C VAL A 209 17.06 -0.57 2.03
N VAL A 210 16.91 0.52 1.29
CA VAL A 210 16.82 1.87 1.84
C VAL A 210 15.35 2.26 1.82
N TRP A 211 14.73 2.37 3.01
CA TRP A 211 13.31 2.63 3.17
C TRP A 211 13.05 4.08 3.58
N LYS A 212 12.26 4.77 2.78
CA LYS A 212 11.82 6.14 3.00
C LYS A 212 10.29 6.21 3.11
N PRO A 213 9.71 6.18 4.32
CA PRO A 213 8.29 6.39 4.53
C PRO A 213 7.89 7.86 4.35
N ALA A 214 6.61 8.11 4.07
CA ALA A 214 6.03 9.44 4.18
C ALA A 214 6.11 9.97 5.63
N PRO A 215 6.18 11.30 5.86
CA PRO A 215 6.28 11.85 7.21
C PRO A 215 5.22 11.35 8.19
N ALA A 216 3.94 11.30 7.78
CA ALA A 216 2.85 10.79 8.61
C ALA A 216 2.93 9.28 8.88
N GLN A 217 3.65 8.51 8.04
CA GLN A 217 3.92 7.08 8.23
C GLN A 217 5.11 6.83 9.16
N THR A 218 5.97 7.83 9.40
CA THR A 218 7.22 7.64 10.14
C THR A 218 7.02 7.05 11.56
N PRO A 219 6.01 7.43 12.35
CA PRO A 219 5.77 6.79 13.65
C PRO A 219 5.52 5.29 13.55
N ALA A 220 4.65 4.85 12.65
CA ALA A 220 4.39 3.42 12.43
C ALA A 220 5.61 2.70 11.83
N ALA A 221 6.34 3.33 10.89
CA ALA A 221 7.55 2.77 10.31
C ALA A 221 8.67 2.58 11.34
N HIS A 222 8.82 3.51 12.28
CA HIS A 222 9.77 3.40 13.39
C HIS A 222 9.50 2.15 14.24
N PHE A 223 8.25 1.93 14.65
CA PHE A 223 7.89 0.75 15.44
C PHE A 223 7.95 -0.53 14.61
N THR A 224 7.59 -0.49 13.33
CA THR A 224 7.75 -1.63 12.41
C THR A 224 9.20 -2.08 12.32
N LEU A 225 10.15 -1.15 12.17
CA LEU A 225 11.56 -1.52 12.08
C LEU A 225 12.08 -2.07 13.42
N ARG A 226 11.67 -1.49 14.55
CA ARG A 226 12.02 -2.03 15.88
C ARG A 226 11.51 -3.45 16.08
N LEU A 227 10.29 -3.73 15.64
CA LEU A 227 9.73 -5.08 15.66
C LEU A 227 10.54 -6.04 14.79
N LEU A 228 10.93 -5.63 13.58
CA LEU A 228 11.78 -6.44 12.69
C LEU A 228 13.16 -6.72 13.30
N GLU A 229 13.78 -5.75 13.97
CA GLU A 229 15.03 -5.94 14.69
C GLU A 229 14.89 -6.94 15.84
N GLU A 230 13.78 -6.87 16.62
CA GLU A 230 13.48 -7.86 17.67
C GLU A 230 13.22 -9.26 17.09
N ALA A 231 12.63 -9.32 15.90
CA ALA A 231 12.46 -10.58 15.16
C ALA A 231 13.77 -11.18 14.66
N GLY A 232 14.87 -10.42 14.70
CA GLY A 232 16.20 -10.88 14.30
C GLY A 232 16.66 -10.38 12.93
N LEU A 233 16.03 -9.33 12.37
CA LEU A 233 16.49 -8.71 11.13
C LEU A 233 17.89 -8.09 11.36
N PRO A 234 18.94 -8.49 10.61
CA PRO A 234 20.28 -7.96 10.83
C PRO A 234 20.40 -6.46 10.49
N PRO A 235 21.28 -5.73 11.20
CA PRO A 235 21.59 -4.34 10.89
C PRO A 235 21.99 -4.13 9.43
N GLY A 236 21.46 -3.07 8.81
CA GLY A 236 21.79 -2.71 7.43
C GLY A 236 20.97 -3.43 6.35
N VAL A 237 20.21 -4.47 6.68
CA VAL A 237 19.30 -5.14 5.71
C VAL A 237 18.16 -4.19 5.32
N VAL A 238 17.53 -3.52 6.29
CA VAL A 238 16.61 -2.42 6.05
C VAL A 238 17.15 -1.18 6.75
N ASN A 239 17.36 -0.10 5.98
CA ASN A 239 17.83 1.18 6.48
C ASN A 239 16.71 2.19 6.37
N LEU A 240 16.28 2.78 7.48
CA LEU A 240 15.19 3.75 7.53
C LEU A 240 15.74 5.18 7.44
N VAL A 241 15.28 5.95 6.46
CA VAL A 241 15.57 7.37 6.33
C VAL A 241 14.28 8.19 6.42
N THR A 242 14.33 9.33 7.14
CA THR A 242 13.15 10.11 7.53
C THR A 242 13.04 11.43 6.76
N GLY A 243 11.89 12.08 6.80
CA GLY A 243 11.65 13.41 6.29
C GLY A 243 10.97 13.49 4.92
N ASP A 244 10.80 14.73 4.42
CA ASP A 244 10.20 14.98 3.11
C ASP A 244 11.22 14.67 2.01
N GLY A 245 10.85 13.72 1.15
CA GLY A 245 11.78 12.86 0.45
C GLY A 245 12.42 13.35 -0.85
N GLY A 246 12.28 14.63 -1.26
CA GLY A 246 12.76 15.03 -2.58
C GLY A 246 14.28 14.87 -2.77
N ALA A 247 15.08 15.49 -1.92
CA ALA A 247 16.53 15.53 -2.05
C ALA A 247 17.19 14.16 -1.73
N VAL A 248 16.79 13.51 -0.61
CA VAL A 248 17.34 12.21 -0.22
C VAL A 248 16.97 11.11 -1.23
N THR A 249 15.74 11.09 -1.71
CA THR A 249 15.32 10.11 -2.73
C THR A 249 16.11 10.30 -4.01
N GLY A 250 16.30 11.54 -4.47
CA GLY A 250 17.13 11.82 -5.64
C GLY A 250 18.56 11.32 -5.52
N SER A 251 19.21 11.51 -4.37
CA SER A 251 20.58 11.03 -4.13
C SER A 251 20.68 9.51 -4.10
N VAL A 252 19.70 8.83 -3.47
CA VAL A 252 19.63 7.36 -3.39
C VAL A 252 19.38 6.76 -4.78
N LEU A 253 18.43 7.32 -5.54
CA LEU A 253 18.09 6.83 -6.89
C LEU A 253 19.21 7.08 -7.90
N ALA A 254 20.06 8.09 -7.70
CA ALA A 254 21.19 8.38 -8.56
C ALA A 254 22.39 7.44 -8.36
N HIS A 255 22.37 6.56 -7.35
CA HIS A 255 23.49 5.68 -7.05
C HIS A 255 23.62 4.53 -8.06
N PRO A 256 24.84 4.23 -8.60
CA PRO A 256 25.05 3.20 -9.64
C PRO A 256 24.62 1.79 -9.24
N ALA A 257 24.60 1.46 -7.96
CA ALA A 257 24.16 0.16 -7.46
C ALA A 257 22.66 0.09 -7.15
N LEU A 258 21.85 1.05 -7.61
CA LEU A 258 20.39 0.92 -7.52
C LEU A 258 19.95 -0.29 -8.35
N ALA A 259 19.36 -1.27 -7.68
CA ALA A 259 18.84 -2.48 -8.33
C ALA A 259 17.33 -2.46 -8.49
N GLY A 260 16.62 -1.63 -7.72
CA GLY A 260 15.18 -1.46 -7.87
C GLY A 260 14.61 -0.30 -7.09
N LEU A 261 13.45 0.16 -7.55
CA LEU A 261 12.56 1.10 -6.86
C LEU A 261 11.24 0.40 -6.56
N HIS A 262 10.86 0.31 -5.29
CA HIS A 262 9.54 -0.11 -4.85
C HIS A 262 8.80 1.11 -4.30
N PHE A 263 7.82 1.58 -5.03
CA PHE A 263 7.14 2.84 -4.76
C PHE A 263 5.66 2.64 -4.45
N GLY A 264 5.19 3.24 -3.35
CA GLY A 264 3.76 3.38 -3.04
C GLY A 264 3.38 4.84 -2.89
N GLY A 265 2.42 5.32 -3.70
CA GLY A 265 1.99 6.71 -3.66
C GLY A 265 1.36 7.23 -4.95
N PRO A 266 1.30 8.57 -5.17
CA PRO A 266 0.67 9.16 -6.35
C PRO A 266 1.36 8.75 -7.67
N ALA A 267 0.57 8.40 -8.69
CA ALA A 267 1.06 8.00 -10.01
C ALA A 267 1.96 9.05 -10.67
N GLU A 268 1.66 10.34 -10.46
CA GLU A 268 2.48 11.44 -11.00
C GLU A 268 3.91 11.44 -10.41
N VAL A 269 4.02 11.17 -9.10
CA VAL A 269 5.33 11.05 -8.44
C VAL A 269 6.10 9.86 -9.00
N PHE A 270 5.44 8.71 -9.18
CA PHE A 270 6.06 7.53 -9.78
C PHE A 270 6.56 7.79 -11.20
N ARG A 271 5.75 8.45 -12.05
CA ARG A 271 6.15 8.84 -13.42
C ARG A 271 7.38 9.76 -13.44
N ARG A 272 7.45 10.69 -12.47
CA ARG A 272 8.63 11.55 -12.30
C ARG A 272 9.87 10.74 -11.93
N LEU A 273 9.77 9.87 -10.93
CA LEU A 273 10.89 9.00 -10.50
C LEU A 273 11.33 8.06 -11.64
N TRP A 274 10.39 7.49 -12.37
CA TRP A 274 10.69 6.68 -13.55
C TRP A 274 11.46 7.46 -14.61
N ARG A 275 11.01 8.68 -14.92
CA ARG A 275 11.69 9.56 -15.87
C ARG A 275 13.11 9.91 -15.39
N ASP A 276 13.29 10.19 -14.12
CA ASP A 276 14.59 10.55 -13.54
C ASP A 276 15.58 9.36 -13.61
N ILE A 277 15.12 8.15 -13.36
CA ILE A 277 15.92 6.93 -13.55
C ILE A 277 16.19 6.68 -15.05
N GLY A 278 15.18 6.84 -15.90
CA GLY A 278 15.27 6.57 -17.34
C GLY A 278 16.17 7.54 -18.11
N ARG A 279 16.42 8.76 -17.61
CA ARG A 279 17.26 9.75 -18.27
C ARG A 279 18.73 9.34 -18.37
N ASP A 280 19.20 8.53 -17.45
CA ASP A 280 20.61 8.13 -17.39
C ASP A 280 20.74 6.65 -17.01
N VAL A 281 20.21 5.79 -17.88
CA VAL A 281 20.22 4.33 -17.62
C VAL A 281 21.63 3.74 -17.67
N ALA A 282 22.57 4.37 -18.35
CA ALA A 282 23.96 3.93 -18.44
C ALA A 282 24.73 4.06 -17.11
N ARG A 283 24.21 4.84 -16.15
CA ARG A 283 24.74 4.98 -14.81
C ARG A 283 24.71 3.69 -14.01
N TYR A 284 23.67 2.87 -14.21
CA TYR A 284 23.38 1.73 -13.35
C TYR A 284 24.15 0.48 -13.76
N ARG A 285 24.63 -0.27 -12.78
CA ARG A 285 25.33 -1.58 -12.99
C ARG A 285 24.42 -2.65 -13.58
N SER A 286 23.12 -2.56 -13.30
CA SER A 286 22.07 -3.44 -13.83
C SER A 286 20.81 -2.63 -14.10
N TYR A 287 19.83 -3.20 -14.81
CA TYR A 287 18.54 -2.53 -15.02
C TYR A 287 17.75 -2.46 -13.71
N PRO A 288 17.52 -1.27 -13.13
CA PRO A 288 16.70 -1.15 -11.93
C PRO A 288 15.28 -1.64 -12.19
N ARG A 289 14.77 -2.48 -11.29
CA ARG A 289 13.36 -2.90 -11.33
C ARG A 289 12.49 -1.76 -10.82
N LEU A 290 11.51 -1.31 -11.62
CA LEU A 290 10.60 -0.24 -11.22
C LEU A 290 9.23 -0.85 -10.94
N VAL A 291 8.85 -0.88 -9.68
CA VAL A 291 7.56 -1.40 -9.21
C VAL A 291 6.81 -0.26 -8.53
N GLY A 292 5.70 0.16 -9.14
CA GLY A 292 4.84 1.24 -8.64
C GLY A 292 3.49 0.71 -8.20
N GLU A 293 3.18 0.88 -6.93
CA GLU A 293 1.84 0.72 -6.37
C GLU A 293 1.20 2.10 -6.33
N THR A 294 0.75 2.53 -7.50
CA THR A 294 0.19 3.87 -7.65
C THR A 294 -1.29 3.86 -7.35
N ARG A 295 -1.75 4.92 -6.68
CA ARG A 295 -3.16 5.11 -6.36
C ARG A 295 -3.91 5.60 -7.58
N GLY A 296 -5.10 5.03 -7.81
CA GLY A 296 -6.10 5.53 -8.73
C GLY A 296 -7.35 5.95 -7.98
N ALA A 297 -8.17 6.79 -8.60
CA ALA A 297 -9.49 7.09 -8.08
C ALA A 297 -10.37 5.83 -8.22
N GLY A 298 -10.87 5.32 -7.09
CA GLY A 298 -11.80 4.19 -7.09
C GLY A 298 -13.12 4.54 -7.75
N PHE A 299 -13.71 3.59 -8.46
CA PHE A 299 -15.03 3.76 -9.07
C PHE A 299 -15.98 2.61 -8.74
N LEU A 300 -17.28 2.90 -8.80
CA LEU A 300 -18.35 1.91 -8.68
C LEU A 300 -19.36 2.12 -9.80
N VAL A 301 -19.80 1.05 -10.45
CA VAL A 301 -20.91 1.07 -11.39
C VAL A 301 -22.00 0.13 -10.89
N ALA A 302 -23.22 0.63 -10.69
CA ALA A 302 -24.35 -0.19 -10.28
C ALA A 302 -25.30 -0.39 -11.45
N HIS A 303 -25.72 -1.64 -11.67
CA HIS A 303 -26.80 -2.00 -12.60
C HIS A 303 -28.16 -1.89 -11.90
N PRO A 304 -29.29 -1.64 -12.61
CA PRO A 304 -30.63 -1.59 -12.00
C PRO A 304 -31.01 -2.81 -11.14
N SER A 305 -30.42 -3.98 -11.40
CA SER A 305 -30.63 -5.21 -10.62
C SER A 305 -29.85 -5.27 -9.30
N ALA A 306 -29.04 -4.27 -8.97
CA ALA A 306 -28.24 -4.26 -7.75
C ALA A 306 -29.14 -4.28 -6.49
N ASP A 307 -28.62 -4.88 -5.42
CA ASP A 307 -29.26 -4.80 -4.11
C ASP A 307 -29.10 -3.38 -3.52
N PRO A 308 -30.20 -2.68 -3.21
CA PRO A 308 -30.15 -1.30 -2.72
C PRO A 308 -29.41 -1.16 -1.38
N ALA A 309 -29.63 -2.07 -0.44
CA ALA A 309 -29.02 -2.00 0.89
C ALA A 309 -27.52 -2.29 0.84
N ALA A 310 -27.11 -3.32 0.09
CA ALA A 310 -25.71 -3.64 -0.12
C ALA A 310 -24.97 -2.51 -0.86
N LEU A 311 -25.62 -1.91 -1.88
CA LEU A 311 -25.06 -0.78 -2.61
C LEU A 311 -24.86 0.44 -1.71
N ARG A 312 -25.85 0.81 -0.89
CA ARG A 312 -25.76 1.92 0.06
C ARG A 312 -24.59 1.75 1.04
N THR A 313 -24.48 0.58 1.65
CA THR A 313 -23.36 0.23 2.54
C THR A 313 -22.01 0.37 1.83
N ALA A 314 -21.89 -0.13 0.60
CA ALA A 314 -20.66 -0.06 -0.17
C ALA A 314 -20.28 1.38 -0.58
N LEU A 315 -21.27 2.23 -0.88
CA LEU A 315 -21.05 3.66 -1.16
C LEU A 315 -20.50 4.37 0.07
N ILE A 316 -21.11 4.15 1.25
CA ILE A 316 -20.68 4.78 2.52
C ILE A 316 -19.28 4.31 2.90
N ARG A 317 -19.06 3.01 3.01
CA ARG A 317 -17.75 2.48 3.42
C ARG A 317 -16.68 2.77 2.39
N GLY A 318 -16.96 2.51 1.12
CA GLY A 318 -16.01 2.71 0.04
C GLY A 318 -15.52 4.15 -0.09
N ALA A 319 -16.39 5.13 0.12
CA ALA A 319 -16.04 6.54 -0.05
C ALA A 319 -15.50 7.19 1.21
N PHE A 320 -15.96 6.79 2.41
CA PHE A 320 -15.74 7.58 3.61
C PHE A 320 -14.87 6.89 4.66
N GLU A 321 -14.74 5.55 4.67
CA GLU A 321 -13.75 4.90 5.52
C GLU A 321 -12.36 5.49 5.26
N TYR A 322 -11.65 5.76 6.33
CA TYR A 322 -10.34 6.42 6.30
C TYR A 322 -10.37 7.75 5.54
N GLN A 323 -11.47 8.51 5.65
CA GLN A 323 -11.64 9.85 5.06
C GLN A 323 -11.39 9.88 3.53
N GLY A 324 -11.72 8.79 2.82
CA GLY A 324 -11.44 8.65 1.40
C GLY A 324 -9.95 8.63 1.02
N GLN A 325 -9.05 8.41 1.99
CA GLN A 325 -7.60 8.44 1.77
C GLN A 325 -7.00 7.06 1.44
N GLY A 326 -7.78 6.00 1.45
CA GLY A 326 -7.33 4.66 1.06
C GLY A 326 -6.88 4.61 -0.41
N GLY A 327 -5.93 3.74 -0.74
CA GLY A 327 -5.38 3.62 -2.10
C GLY A 327 -6.42 3.23 -3.17
N ALA A 328 -7.54 2.64 -2.77
CA ALA A 328 -8.67 2.26 -3.62
C ALA A 328 -9.99 2.90 -3.17
N ALA A 329 -9.93 4.01 -2.41
CA ALA A 329 -11.13 4.68 -1.94
C ALA A 329 -12.05 5.09 -3.09
N LEU A 330 -13.34 4.87 -2.89
CA LEU A 330 -14.36 5.19 -3.88
C LEU A 330 -14.52 6.70 -3.99
N SER A 331 -14.22 7.26 -5.15
CA SER A 331 -14.43 8.68 -5.43
C SER A 331 -15.50 8.95 -6.47
N ARG A 332 -15.93 7.92 -7.22
CA ARG A 332 -16.96 8.02 -8.27
C ARG A 332 -17.92 6.86 -8.23
N ALA A 333 -19.22 7.16 -8.38
CA ALA A 333 -20.25 6.15 -8.53
C ALA A 333 -21.14 6.47 -9.74
N HIS A 334 -21.32 5.50 -10.63
CA HIS A 334 -22.29 5.57 -11.73
C HIS A 334 -23.53 4.78 -11.32
N LEU A 335 -24.66 5.48 -11.12
CA LEU A 335 -25.87 4.89 -10.58
C LEU A 335 -27.06 5.08 -11.53
N PRO A 336 -27.91 4.03 -11.75
CA PRO A 336 -29.14 4.21 -12.52
C PRO A 336 -30.15 5.07 -11.76
N ARG A 337 -30.87 5.94 -12.46
CA ARG A 337 -31.81 6.89 -11.85
C ARG A 337 -32.91 6.20 -11.02
N GLY A 338 -33.41 5.06 -11.49
CA GLY A 338 -34.42 4.30 -10.76
C GLY A 338 -33.91 3.78 -9.42
N LEU A 339 -32.64 3.32 -9.37
CA LEU A 339 -32.03 2.84 -8.13
C LEU A 339 -31.66 4.01 -7.20
N TRP A 340 -31.14 5.12 -7.76
CA TRP A 340 -30.86 6.33 -6.98
C TRP A 340 -32.08 6.83 -6.22
N ARG A 341 -33.24 6.97 -6.90
CA ARG A 341 -34.50 7.40 -6.25
C ARG A 341 -34.94 6.52 -5.07
N ARG A 342 -34.49 5.26 -5.04
CA ARG A 342 -34.81 4.31 -3.97
C ARG A 342 -33.88 4.40 -2.77
N ILE A 343 -32.66 4.91 -2.95
CA ILE A 343 -31.64 4.90 -1.90
C ILE A 343 -31.20 6.30 -1.46
N ALA A 344 -31.53 7.35 -2.20
CA ALA A 344 -30.97 8.69 -2.01
C ALA A 344 -31.25 9.23 -0.60
N ASP A 345 -32.53 9.26 -0.19
CA ASP A 345 -32.91 9.85 1.10
C ASP A 345 -32.22 9.13 2.27
N ASP A 346 -32.24 7.79 2.26
CA ASP A 346 -31.55 6.99 3.27
C ASP A 346 -30.03 7.20 3.24
N LEU A 347 -29.44 7.18 2.03
CA LEU A 347 -27.98 7.37 1.87
C LEU A 347 -27.53 8.73 2.38
N LEU A 348 -28.21 9.80 1.98
CA LEU A 348 -27.85 11.17 2.36
C LEU A 348 -28.04 11.38 3.87
N GLY A 349 -29.15 10.87 4.43
CA GLY A 349 -29.38 10.91 5.89
C GLY A 349 -28.34 10.13 6.70
N GLU A 350 -27.93 8.94 6.23
CA GLU A 350 -26.87 8.17 6.87
C GLU A 350 -25.51 8.89 6.76
N VAL A 351 -25.19 9.50 5.60
CA VAL A 351 -23.94 10.24 5.40
C VAL A 351 -23.86 11.46 6.32
N ASP A 352 -24.94 12.21 6.46
CA ASP A 352 -24.97 13.37 7.39
C ASP A 352 -24.87 12.95 8.85
N ALA A 353 -25.33 11.76 9.20
CA ALA A 353 -25.27 11.22 10.57
C ALA A 353 -23.94 10.52 10.91
N LEU A 354 -23.03 10.32 9.95
CA LEU A 354 -21.78 9.60 10.22
C LEU A 354 -20.96 10.26 11.32
N PRO A 355 -20.52 9.49 12.36
CA PRO A 355 -19.70 10.02 13.44
C PRO A 355 -18.29 10.37 12.92
N VAL A 356 -17.92 11.65 12.98
CA VAL A 356 -16.59 12.16 12.61
C VAL A 356 -15.94 12.72 13.87
N GLY A 357 -14.73 12.26 14.20
CA GLY A 357 -14.08 12.69 15.43
C GLY A 357 -12.72 12.06 15.69
N ASP A 358 -12.36 11.93 16.95
CA ASP A 358 -11.12 11.27 17.37
C ASP A 358 -11.13 9.79 16.94
N PRO A 359 -10.14 9.35 16.12
CA PRO A 359 -10.07 7.96 15.69
C PRO A 359 -9.77 6.96 16.81
N GLY A 360 -9.31 7.43 17.97
CA GLY A 360 -9.18 6.63 19.19
C GLY A 360 -10.52 6.36 19.88
N ASP A 361 -11.58 7.09 19.54
CA ASP A 361 -12.93 6.80 20.00
C ASP A 361 -13.52 5.63 19.18
N PRO A 362 -13.91 4.52 19.83
CA PRO A 362 -14.54 3.39 19.14
C PRO A 362 -15.85 3.71 18.43
N GLY A 363 -16.50 4.82 18.79
CA GLY A 363 -17.72 5.32 18.14
C GLY A 363 -17.45 6.10 16.84
N ALA A 364 -16.23 6.53 16.58
CA ALA A 364 -15.90 7.28 15.38
C ALA A 364 -15.88 6.37 14.15
N PHE A 365 -16.62 6.77 13.09
CA PHE A 365 -16.58 6.12 11.78
C PHE A 365 -15.38 6.59 10.96
N MET A 366 -15.01 7.86 11.06
CA MET A 366 -13.86 8.45 10.42
C MET A 366 -13.20 9.55 11.25
N GLY A 367 -11.92 9.78 11.01
CA GLY A 367 -11.11 10.80 11.66
C GLY A 367 -10.84 12.02 10.76
N ALA A 368 -9.66 12.64 10.96
CA ALA A 368 -9.20 13.80 10.22
C ALA A 368 -8.36 13.40 8.99
N LEU A 369 -8.27 14.27 7.99
CA LEU A 369 -7.31 14.14 6.89
C LEU A 369 -5.87 14.19 7.43
N VAL A 370 -4.94 13.55 6.73
CA VAL A 370 -3.60 13.25 7.22
C VAL A 370 -2.74 14.48 7.52
N ASP A 371 -2.92 15.57 6.81
CA ASP A 371 -2.15 16.82 6.97
C ASP A 371 -2.90 18.04 6.40
N ALA A 372 -2.36 19.23 6.68
CA ALA A 372 -2.87 20.49 6.16
C ALA A 372 -2.97 20.51 4.63
N ARG A 373 -1.99 19.94 3.92
CA ARG A 373 -1.99 19.91 2.45
C ARG A 373 -3.14 19.08 1.88
N ALA A 374 -3.46 17.96 2.54
CA ALA A 374 -4.62 17.14 2.16
C ALA A 374 -5.92 17.89 2.44
N PHE A 375 -6.01 18.57 3.59
CA PHE A 375 -7.14 19.41 3.97
C PHE A 375 -7.36 20.54 2.97
N ASP A 376 -6.35 21.35 2.68
CA ASP A 376 -6.42 22.50 1.75
C ASP A 376 -6.87 22.06 0.35
N ARG A 377 -6.29 20.97 -0.18
CA ARG A 377 -6.69 20.43 -1.49
C ARG A 377 -8.15 19.97 -1.52
N THR A 378 -8.64 19.40 -0.43
CA THR A 378 -10.03 18.94 -0.32
C THR A 378 -10.98 20.14 -0.26
N VAL A 379 -10.66 21.14 0.57
CA VAL A 379 -11.45 22.39 0.69
C VAL A 379 -11.51 23.13 -0.65
N GLU A 380 -10.37 23.26 -1.34
CA GLU A 380 -10.33 23.87 -2.69
C GLU A 380 -11.18 23.07 -3.70
N ALA A 381 -11.15 21.74 -3.64
CA ALA A 381 -11.96 20.91 -4.54
C ALA A 381 -13.46 21.06 -4.24
N LEU A 382 -13.86 21.11 -2.98
CA LEU A 382 -15.23 21.40 -2.55
C LEU A 382 -15.70 22.79 -3.01
N GLY A 383 -14.83 23.81 -2.88
CA GLY A 383 -15.12 25.17 -3.36
C GLY A 383 -15.33 25.22 -4.88
N ARG A 384 -14.54 24.48 -5.66
CA ARG A 384 -14.75 24.37 -7.12
C ARG A 384 -16.06 23.65 -7.45
N ALA A 385 -16.40 22.58 -6.73
CA ALA A 385 -17.65 21.86 -6.95
C ALA A 385 -18.88 22.71 -6.60
N ALA A 386 -18.82 23.45 -5.49
CA ALA A 386 -19.90 24.36 -5.10
C ALA A 386 -20.11 25.53 -6.08
N ALA A 387 -19.07 25.92 -6.81
CA ALA A 387 -19.16 26.98 -7.83
C ALA A 387 -19.60 26.46 -9.22
N ASP A 388 -19.66 25.15 -9.44
CA ASP A 388 -20.09 24.56 -10.74
C ASP A 388 -21.61 24.36 -10.77
N PRO A 389 -22.36 25.07 -11.62
CA PRO A 389 -23.81 24.90 -11.72
C PRO A 389 -24.25 23.52 -12.22
N ALA A 390 -23.32 22.69 -12.75
CA ALA A 390 -23.58 21.32 -13.17
C ALA A 390 -23.35 20.29 -12.05
N ALA A 391 -22.93 20.73 -10.87
CA ALA A 391 -22.76 19.91 -9.69
C ALA A 391 -23.70 20.37 -8.58
N GLU A 392 -24.25 19.41 -7.83
CA GLU A 392 -25.10 19.65 -6.67
C GLU A 392 -24.48 19.01 -5.45
N LEU A 393 -24.25 19.80 -4.40
CA LEU A 393 -23.80 19.31 -3.12
C LEU A 393 -25.01 18.79 -2.33
N SER A 394 -25.23 17.47 -2.37
CA SER A 394 -26.44 16.83 -1.84
C SER A 394 -26.33 16.50 -0.35
N ALA A 395 -25.13 16.29 0.20
CA ALA A 395 -24.86 16.10 1.62
C ALA A 395 -23.45 16.56 1.98
N GLY A 396 -23.21 16.96 3.24
CA GLY A 396 -21.90 17.33 3.75
C GLY A 396 -21.41 18.70 3.28
N GLY A 397 -20.13 18.80 2.91
CA GLY A 397 -19.46 20.02 2.45
C GLY A 397 -18.89 20.91 3.54
N GLN A 398 -19.13 20.58 4.83
CA GLN A 398 -18.59 21.34 5.95
C GLN A 398 -17.17 20.83 6.29
N TYR A 399 -16.34 21.72 6.78
CA TYR A 399 -14.97 21.40 7.21
C TYR A 399 -14.55 22.30 8.39
N ASP A 400 -13.66 21.77 9.22
CA ASP A 400 -13.08 22.50 10.35
C ASP A 400 -11.61 22.11 10.52
N GLY A 401 -10.72 23.10 10.41
CA GLY A 401 -9.28 22.95 10.61
C GLY A 401 -8.77 23.50 11.94
N ALA A 402 -9.64 23.87 12.90
CA ALA A 402 -9.21 24.56 14.11
C ALA A 402 -8.44 23.64 15.08
N ILE A 403 -8.86 22.39 15.25
CA ILE A 403 -8.25 21.41 16.16
C ILE A 403 -7.55 20.30 15.36
N GLY A 404 -8.21 19.78 14.34
CA GLY A 404 -7.76 18.73 13.44
C GLY A 404 -8.24 19.00 12.03
N TRP A 405 -7.72 18.28 11.05
CA TRP A 405 -8.01 18.48 9.62
C TRP A 405 -9.31 17.77 9.23
N PHE A 406 -10.44 18.17 9.83
CA PHE A 406 -11.73 17.52 9.64
C PHE A 406 -12.48 18.04 8.41
N VAL A 407 -12.97 17.11 7.60
CA VAL A 407 -13.90 17.36 6.49
C VAL A 407 -15.07 16.39 6.64
N ARG A 408 -16.29 16.88 6.59
CA ARG A 408 -17.49 16.03 6.67
C ARG A 408 -17.61 15.16 5.40
N PRO A 409 -18.10 13.91 5.52
CA PRO A 409 -18.47 13.10 4.38
C PRO A 409 -19.36 13.90 3.43
N THR A 410 -19.02 13.89 2.14
CA THR A 410 -19.68 14.76 1.16
C THR A 410 -20.14 13.95 -0.05
N VAL A 411 -21.39 14.15 -0.47
CA VAL A 411 -21.94 13.57 -1.70
C VAL A 411 -22.23 14.69 -2.69
N LEU A 412 -21.66 14.55 -3.90
CA LEU A 412 -21.88 15.46 -5.03
C LEU A 412 -22.67 14.73 -6.12
N LEU A 413 -23.80 15.26 -6.56
CA LEU A 413 -24.39 14.89 -7.84
C LEU A 413 -23.65 15.65 -8.93
N ASP A 414 -22.85 14.95 -9.73
CA ASP A 414 -21.95 15.52 -10.74
C ASP A 414 -22.40 15.10 -12.14
N GLY A 415 -23.41 15.83 -12.66
CA GLY A 415 -23.98 15.53 -13.97
C GLY A 415 -23.00 15.61 -15.13
N ALA A 416 -21.97 16.46 -15.02
CA ALA A 416 -20.94 16.64 -16.03
C ALA A 416 -19.72 15.71 -15.86
N GLY A 417 -19.59 15.04 -14.70
CA GLY A 417 -18.47 14.14 -14.40
C GLY A 417 -17.12 14.84 -14.20
N ARG A 418 -17.13 16.12 -13.79
CA ARG A 418 -15.91 16.95 -13.67
C ARG A 418 -15.23 16.82 -12.32
N HIS A 419 -15.95 16.40 -11.28
CA HIS A 419 -15.50 16.36 -9.91
C HIS A 419 -15.16 14.94 -9.43
N GLY A 420 -15.20 13.97 -10.33
CA GLY A 420 -14.77 12.61 -10.05
C GLY A 420 -13.28 12.56 -9.71
N GLY A 421 -12.94 12.03 -8.52
CA GLY A 421 -11.55 11.98 -8.03
C GLY A 421 -11.18 13.19 -7.16
N CYS A 422 -12.15 13.93 -6.62
CA CYS A 422 -11.91 14.85 -5.52
C CYS A 422 -11.16 14.13 -4.40
N PRO A 423 -10.10 14.73 -3.84
CA PRO A 423 -9.41 14.15 -2.69
C PRO A 423 -10.28 14.19 -1.44
N GLY A 424 -10.01 13.30 -0.48
CA GLY A 424 -10.72 13.26 0.79
C GLY A 424 -12.08 12.56 0.73
N PRO A 425 -12.95 12.77 1.74
CA PRO A 425 -14.21 12.07 1.89
C PRO A 425 -15.31 12.65 0.98
N VAL A 426 -15.09 12.61 -0.33
CA VAL A 426 -15.97 13.18 -1.35
C VAL A 426 -16.35 12.11 -2.37
N LEU A 427 -17.64 11.79 -2.43
CA LEU A 427 -18.22 10.86 -3.39
C LEU A 427 -18.93 11.64 -4.50
N SER A 428 -18.42 11.57 -5.72
CA SER A 428 -19.08 12.09 -6.92
C SER A 428 -20.01 11.02 -7.48
N VAL A 429 -21.30 11.34 -7.60
CA VAL A 429 -22.33 10.44 -8.13
C VAL A 429 -22.79 10.96 -9.49
N ARG A 430 -22.67 10.11 -10.50
CA ARG A 430 -23.18 10.35 -11.85
C ARG A 430 -24.38 9.45 -12.12
N LEU A 431 -25.51 10.08 -12.42
CA LEU A 431 -26.74 9.35 -12.72
C LEU A 431 -26.82 9.04 -14.22
N TYR A 432 -27.33 7.85 -14.55
CA TYR A 432 -27.60 7.42 -15.91
C TYR A 432 -29.01 6.82 -16.05
N GLU A 433 -29.58 6.80 -17.25
CA GLU A 433 -30.89 6.21 -17.50
C GLU A 433 -30.82 4.68 -17.35
N ASP A 434 -31.82 4.07 -16.71
CA ASP A 434 -31.82 2.65 -16.31
C ASP A 434 -31.51 1.67 -17.47
N GLY A 435 -31.84 2.04 -18.71
CA GLY A 435 -31.54 1.26 -19.92
C GLY A 435 -30.15 1.48 -20.52
N ASP A 436 -29.35 2.44 -20.02
CA ASP A 436 -28.05 2.82 -20.58
C ASP A 436 -26.87 2.16 -19.82
N TRP A 437 -26.98 0.87 -19.55
CA TRP A 437 -25.94 0.11 -18.84
C TRP A 437 -24.60 0.13 -19.58
N THR A 438 -24.61 -0.16 -20.87
CA THR A 438 -23.42 -0.17 -21.73
C THR A 438 -22.72 1.19 -21.73
N GLY A 439 -23.45 2.28 -21.92
CA GLY A 439 -22.88 3.63 -21.87
C GLY A 439 -22.35 4.01 -20.48
N ALA A 440 -22.94 3.51 -19.40
CA ALA A 440 -22.43 3.72 -18.06
C ALA A 440 -21.06 3.04 -17.86
N LEU A 441 -20.90 1.80 -18.35
CA LEU A 441 -19.62 1.08 -18.31
C LEU A 441 -18.54 1.78 -19.16
N GLU A 442 -18.89 2.26 -20.35
CA GLU A 442 -17.96 2.98 -21.23
C GLU A 442 -17.48 4.28 -20.58
N ARG A 443 -18.39 5.04 -19.96
CA ARG A 443 -18.02 6.25 -19.21
C ARG A 443 -17.10 5.93 -18.03
N ALA A 444 -17.44 4.91 -17.23
CA ALA A 444 -16.61 4.48 -16.12
C ALA A 444 -15.21 4.05 -16.57
N ALA A 445 -15.12 3.29 -17.67
CA ALA A 445 -13.84 2.88 -18.25
C ALA A 445 -13.00 4.07 -18.75
N ALA A 446 -13.63 5.06 -19.40
CA ALA A 446 -12.96 6.26 -19.88
C ALA A 446 -12.47 7.18 -18.76
N GLU A 447 -13.22 7.25 -17.66
CA GLU A 447 -12.91 8.06 -16.49
C GLU A 447 -11.98 7.35 -15.49
N ALA A 448 -11.81 6.02 -15.63
CA ALA A 448 -10.84 5.30 -14.82
C ALA A 448 -9.47 5.94 -15.05
N ALA A 449 -8.91 6.51 -14.01
CA ALA A 449 -7.60 7.13 -14.09
C ALA A 449 -6.64 6.11 -14.71
N PRO A 450 -5.89 6.45 -15.76
CA PRO A 450 -4.80 5.62 -16.24
C PRO A 450 -3.77 5.59 -15.10
N GLY A 451 -3.98 4.68 -14.15
CA GLY A 451 -2.91 4.24 -13.29
C GLY A 451 -1.82 3.80 -14.27
N GLY A 452 -0.65 4.35 -14.23
CA GLY A 452 0.45 3.86 -15.05
C GLY A 452 0.60 2.34 -14.87
N PRO A 453 1.50 1.65 -15.57
CA PRO A 453 1.74 0.23 -15.37
C PRO A 453 1.92 -0.05 -13.87
N GLY A 454 1.01 -0.78 -13.26
CA GLY A 454 0.96 -1.03 -11.82
C GLY A 454 0.03 -0.10 -11.00
N GLY A 455 -0.80 0.74 -11.65
CA GLY A 455 -1.80 1.54 -10.95
C GLY A 455 -2.91 0.66 -10.39
N SER A 456 -3.04 0.62 -9.06
CA SER A 456 -4.09 -0.12 -8.36
C SER A 456 -5.38 0.69 -8.29
N GLY A 457 -5.98 1.02 -9.44
CA GLY A 457 -7.34 1.53 -9.46
C GLY A 457 -8.29 0.44 -8.94
N GLY A 458 -9.01 0.70 -7.85
CA GLY A 458 -10.07 -0.19 -7.37
C GLY A 458 -11.36 0.07 -8.15
N GLY A 459 -11.99 -0.99 -8.67
CA GLY A 459 -13.30 -0.93 -9.29
C GLY A 459 -14.30 -1.84 -8.59
N ALA A 460 -15.58 -1.45 -8.58
CA ALA A 460 -16.66 -2.30 -8.13
C ALA A 460 -17.83 -2.29 -9.10
N VAL A 461 -18.47 -3.44 -9.25
CA VAL A 461 -19.72 -3.58 -10.02
C VAL A 461 -20.78 -4.18 -9.11
N PHE A 462 -21.91 -3.51 -9.02
CA PHE A 462 -23.08 -4.00 -8.27
C PHE A 462 -24.18 -4.43 -9.23
N ALA A 463 -24.46 -5.72 -9.29
CA ALA A 463 -25.48 -6.32 -10.12
C ALA A 463 -25.89 -7.70 -9.61
N ARG A 464 -27.16 -8.08 -9.75
CA ARG A 464 -27.63 -9.46 -9.61
C ARG A 464 -27.74 -10.15 -10.98
N ASP A 465 -27.90 -9.39 -12.05
CA ASP A 465 -27.98 -9.89 -13.41
C ASP A 465 -26.60 -10.43 -13.87
N ARG A 466 -26.56 -11.70 -14.26
CA ARG A 466 -25.32 -12.37 -14.68
C ARG A 466 -24.81 -11.90 -16.03
N GLY A 467 -25.73 -11.50 -16.93
CA GLY A 467 -25.39 -10.92 -18.24
C GLY A 467 -24.73 -9.56 -18.08
N ALA A 468 -25.30 -8.71 -17.22
CA ALA A 468 -24.73 -7.40 -16.88
C ALA A 468 -23.33 -7.53 -16.23
N ILE A 469 -23.12 -8.53 -15.35
CA ILE A 469 -21.81 -8.80 -14.78
C ILE A 469 -20.81 -9.22 -15.86
N ALA A 470 -21.19 -10.12 -16.77
CA ALA A 470 -20.32 -10.58 -17.84
C ALA A 470 -19.90 -9.44 -18.77
N GLU A 471 -20.84 -8.57 -19.16
CA GLU A 471 -20.55 -7.38 -19.94
C GLU A 471 -19.61 -6.42 -19.19
N ALA A 472 -19.84 -6.19 -17.90
CA ALA A 472 -18.96 -5.35 -17.08
C ALA A 472 -17.51 -5.89 -17.01
N LEU A 473 -17.34 -7.20 -16.81
CA LEU A 473 -16.02 -7.84 -16.79
C LEU A 473 -15.26 -7.64 -18.10
N GLU A 474 -15.95 -7.66 -19.23
CA GLU A 474 -15.33 -7.43 -20.54
C GLU A 474 -14.97 -5.96 -20.76
N ARG A 475 -15.93 -5.05 -20.54
CA ARG A 475 -15.74 -3.61 -20.81
C ARG A 475 -14.80 -2.92 -19.84
N LEU A 476 -14.74 -3.37 -18.59
CA LEU A 476 -13.89 -2.80 -17.54
C LEU A 476 -12.53 -3.53 -17.41
N ARG A 477 -12.18 -4.43 -18.34
CA ARG A 477 -10.96 -5.25 -18.30
C ARG A 477 -9.68 -4.45 -18.03
N PHE A 478 -9.59 -3.24 -18.56
CA PHE A 478 -8.43 -2.36 -18.44
C PHE A 478 -8.65 -1.15 -17.51
N ALA A 479 -9.85 -1.05 -16.91
CA ALA A 479 -10.21 0.09 -16.07
C ALA A 479 -9.68 -0.02 -14.63
N ALA A 480 -9.44 -1.24 -14.15
CA ALA A 480 -8.95 -1.49 -12.81
C ALA A 480 -8.12 -2.78 -12.76
N ASP A 481 -7.04 -2.77 -11.98
CA ASP A 481 -6.26 -3.97 -11.67
C ASP A 481 -7.04 -4.95 -10.78
N ARG A 482 -8.01 -4.43 -10.06
CA ARG A 482 -8.86 -5.19 -9.15
C ARG A 482 -10.31 -4.75 -9.31
N LEU A 483 -11.15 -5.65 -9.80
CA LEU A 483 -12.58 -5.44 -9.97
C LEU A 483 -13.35 -6.35 -9.02
N ARG A 484 -14.24 -5.78 -8.21
CA ARG A 484 -15.07 -6.51 -7.25
C ARG A 484 -16.51 -6.56 -7.72
N ILE A 485 -17.10 -7.74 -7.60
CA ILE A 485 -18.53 -7.92 -7.90
C ILE A 485 -19.28 -7.98 -6.57
N ASN A 486 -20.22 -7.04 -6.38
CA ASN A 486 -21.02 -6.89 -5.15
C ASN A 486 -20.18 -6.80 -3.86
N GLY A 487 -19.01 -6.16 -3.95
CA GLY A 487 -18.10 -5.98 -2.84
C GLY A 487 -17.56 -4.55 -2.75
N GLU A 488 -17.15 -4.16 -1.56
CA GLU A 488 -16.63 -2.82 -1.26
C GLU A 488 -15.31 -2.54 -2.01
N PRO A 489 -15.16 -1.40 -2.71
CA PRO A 489 -13.94 -1.11 -3.46
C PRO A 489 -12.71 -0.79 -2.58
N SER A 490 -12.91 -0.36 -1.35
CA SER A 490 -11.88 0.23 -0.48
C SER A 490 -10.93 -0.76 0.20
N VAL A 491 -11.27 -2.05 0.28
CA VAL A 491 -10.47 -3.05 1.00
C VAL A 491 -9.35 -3.56 0.12
N ASP A 492 -8.13 -3.10 0.36
CA ASP A 492 -6.94 -3.61 -0.30
C ASP A 492 -6.34 -4.79 0.50
N ARG A 493 -6.44 -5.99 -0.07
CA ARG A 493 -5.70 -7.18 0.40
C ARG A 493 -4.74 -7.57 -0.72
N PRO A 494 -3.48 -7.12 -0.65
CA PRO A 494 -2.50 -7.47 -1.67
C PRO A 494 -2.29 -8.99 -1.70
N ASP A 495 -2.14 -9.54 -2.90
CA ASP A 495 -1.63 -10.91 -3.06
C ASP A 495 -0.13 -10.90 -2.75
N PRO A 496 0.28 -11.55 -1.65
CA PRO A 496 1.68 -11.52 -1.23
C PRO A 496 2.66 -12.13 -2.25
N GLY A 497 2.17 -13.03 -3.10
CA GLY A 497 2.98 -13.73 -4.11
C GLY A 497 3.20 -12.97 -5.41
N ARG A 498 2.31 -12.02 -5.73
CA ARG A 498 2.27 -11.36 -7.05
C ARG A 498 3.57 -10.66 -7.45
N ASP A 499 4.24 -10.03 -6.51
CA ASP A 499 5.40 -9.17 -6.80
C ASP A 499 6.75 -9.83 -6.49
N LEU A 500 6.77 -11.04 -5.89
CA LEU A 500 8.00 -11.70 -5.49
C LEU A 500 9.00 -11.90 -6.65
N PRO A 501 8.59 -12.40 -7.83
CA PRO A 501 9.53 -12.61 -8.94
C PRO A 501 10.23 -11.33 -9.40
N ARG A 502 9.63 -10.17 -9.17
CA ARG A 502 10.21 -8.87 -9.55
C ARG A 502 11.45 -8.52 -8.73
N TRP A 503 11.59 -9.10 -7.54
CA TRP A 503 12.70 -8.85 -6.63
C TRP A 503 13.78 -9.93 -6.67
N THR A 504 13.73 -10.81 -7.66
CA THR A 504 14.76 -11.82 -7.92
C THR A 504 15.22 -11.76 -9.37
N SER A 505 16.41 -12.30 -9.62
CA SER A 505 16.95 -12.51 -10.97
C SER A 505 17.17 -14.01 -11.15
N ALA A 506 16.32 -14.64 -11.98
CA ALA A 506 16.45 -16.06 -12.28
C ALA A 506 17.74 -16.34 -13.06
N ARG A 507 18.46 -17.39 -12.65
CA ARG A 507 19.61 -17.92 -13.35
C ARG A 507 19.40 -19.40 -13.65
N SER A 508 19.56 -19.81 -14.90
CA SER A 508 19.62 -21.21 -15.27
C SER A 508 21.04 -21.74 -15.10
N ILE A 509 21.15 -22.88 -14.44
CA ILE A 509 22.41 -23.61 -14.30
C ILE A 509 22.20 -24.95 -15.00
N GLU A 510 23.04 -25.23 -16.00
CA GLU A 510 23.05 -26.50 -16.74
C GLU A 510 24.37 -27.21 -16.51
N GLU A 511 24.31 -28.44 -16.06
CA GLU A 511 25.45 -29.32 -15.87
C GLU A 511 25.31 -30.49 -16.84
N THR A 512 26.30 -30.69 -17.70
CA THR A 512 26.36 -31.80 -18.67
C THR A 512 27.27 -32.87 -18.12
N PHE A 513 26.76 -34.08 -17.89
CA PHE A 513 27.53 -35.18 -17.30
C PHE A 513 28.52 -35.82 -18.28
N THR A 514 28.19 -35.75 -19.59
CA THR A 514 29.04 -36.26 -20.67
C THR A 514 29.23 -35.13 -21.69
N PRO A 515 30.13 -34.18 -21.43
CA PRO A 515 30.39 -33.12 -22.39
C PRO A 515 30.96 -33.69 -23.69
N PRO A 516 30.56 -33.14 -24.85
CA PRO A 516 31.13 -33.56 -26.12
C PRO A 516 32.61 -33.22 -26.17
N THR A 517 33.41 -34.18 -26.59
CA THR A 517 34.89 -34.06 -26.72
C THR A 517 35.32 -33.72 -28.16
N ASP A 518 34.37 -33.65 -29.11
CA ASP A 518 34.58 -33.29 -30.48
C ASP A 518 33.56 -32.24 -30.93
N TYR A 519 33.96 -31.34 -31.82
CA TYR A 519 33.08 -30.35 -32.45
C TYR A 519 32.16 -30.94 -33.52
N VAL A 520 32.50 -32.16 -34.05
CA VAL A 520 31.76 -32.85 -35.08
C VAL A 520 30.40 -33.31 -34.54
N ARG A 521 29.33 -32.88 -35.15
CA ARG A 521 27.98 -33.34 -34.84
C ARG A 521 27.68 -34.66 -35.54
N PRO A 522 26.80 -35.54 -35.02
CA PRO A 522 26.50 -36.85 -35.65
C PRO A 522 26.10 -36.74 -37.11
N TYR A 523 25.39 -35.69 -37.51
CA TYR A 523 24.99 -35.47 -38.92
C TYR A 523 26.13 -34.92 -39.82
N MET A 524 27.25 -34.53 -39.24
CA MET A 524 28.43 -34.05 -39.97
C MET A 524 29.43 -35.18 -40.20
N ALA A 525 29.28 -36.32 -39.55
CA ALA A 525 30.15 -37.47 -39.75
C ALA A 525 29.96 -38.00 -41.20
N PRO A 526 31.03 -38.30 -41.96
CA PRO A 526 30.92 -38.95 -43.23
C PRO A 526 30.28 -40.32 -43.05
N HIS A 527 29.28 -40.67 -43.88
CA HIS A 527 28.59 -41.96 -43.87
C HIS A 527 29.51 -43.13 -44.15
#